data_f095dabd148754235e08eb73ac820a14
#
_entry.id   f095dabd148754235e08eb73ac820a14
#
_cell.length_a   1.000
_cell.length_b   1.000
_cell.length_c   1.000
_cell.angle_alpha   90.00
_cell.angle_beta   90.00
_cell.angle_gamma   90.00
#
_symmetry.space_group_name_H-M   'P 1'
#
loop_
_entity.id
_entity.type
_entity.pdbx_description
1 polymer ?
#
loop_
_entity_poly.entity_id
_entity_poly.type
_entity_poly.pdbx_seq_one_letter_code
_entity_poly.pdbx_strand_id
1 'polypeptide(L)'
;MARDSHEDGVRQVYGEIAPAYEALFPVLHRYEDRVERFLAQAVTPGCRVLDVGCGPGLHTRGLAPSVDVVGTDLSPRMLELAQRARPQGAWHPHSYHQPFPPEWGRFHAALAIGCLDFCDDLPRVLGHLAAALEPGGRLLFTVLERRPGLEAHEAPTREVQTAGPAVTLHFYAFEETAAAVTGAGLLPRAYAHAPGWVQLTEERTMWFGWWDVTRMDAPFMRAP
;
A
#
# COMPACT_ATOMS: atom_id res chain seq x y z
N MET A 1 -19.17 -2.95 11.64
CA MET A 1 -20.21 -1.98 11.14
C MET A 1 -19.58 -0.69 10.60
N ALA A 2 -18.86 0.16 11.39
CA ALA A 2 -18.30 1.41 10.85
C ALA A 2 -17.16 1.18 9.82
N ARG A 3 -16.25 0.25 10.07
CA ARG A 3 -15.14 -0.08 9.16
C ARG A 3 -15.64 -0.71 7.86
N ASP A 4 -16.60 -1.62 7.93
CA ASP A 4 -17.17 -2.27 6.73
C ASP A 4 -17.83 -1.24 5.80
N SER A 5 -18.54 -0.24 6.37
CA SER A 5 -19.14 0.83 5.57
C SER A 5 -18.10 1.75 4.93
N HIS A 6 -16.93 1.96 5.59
CA HIS A 6 -15.84 2.75 5.03
C HIS A 6 -15.15 1.99 3.87
N GLU A 7 -14.85 0.71 4.05
CA GLU A 7 -14.29 -0.13 2.99
C GLU A 7 -15.24 -0.25 1.79
N ASP A 8 -16.56 -0.33 2.03
CA ASP A 8 -17.56 -0.30 0.96
C ASP A 8 -17.52 1.02 0.17
N GLY A 9 -17.35 2.15 0.87
CA GLY A 9 -17.17 3.46 0.23
C GLY A 9 -15.91 3.50 -0.65
N VAL A 10 -14.77 3.07 -0.13
CA VAL A 10 -13.52 2.98 -0.88
C VAL A 10 -13.68 2.05 -2.10
N ARG A 11 -14.28 0.87 -1.92
CA ARG A 11 -14.56 -0.09 -3.00
C ARG A 11 -15.40 0.53 -4.11
N GLN A 12 -16.45 1.28 -3.75
CA GLN A 12 -17.32 1.96 -4.72
C GLN A 12 -16.55 3.00 -5.51
N VAL A 13 -15.82 3.91 -4.83
CA VAL A 13 -15.04 4.98 -5.48
C VAL A 13 -14.06 4.41 -6.49
N TYR A 14 -13.24 3.42 -6.07
CA TYR A 14 -12.25 2.82 -6.97
C TYR A 14 -12.91 1.96 -8.07
N GLY A 15 -14.08 1.39 -7.82
CA GLY A 15 -14.87 0.72 -8.84
C GLY A 15 -15.37 1.67 -9.93
N GLU A 16 -15.77 2.88 -9.56
CA GLU A 16 -16.26 3.91 -10.50
C GLU A 16 -15.13 4.49 -11.36
N ILE A 17 -13.97 4.79 -10.75
CA ILE A 17 -12.83 5.39 -11.48
C ILE A 17 -11.99 4.37 -12.25
N ALA A 18 -12.14 3.07 -12.00
CA ALA A 18 -11.32 2.02 -12.60
C ALA A 18 -11.14 2.16 -14.12
N PRO A 19 -12.18 2.46 -14.94
CA PRO A 19 -12.00 2.58 -16.39
C PRO A 19 -11.05 3.70 -16.83
N ALA A 20 -10.92 4.76 -16.03
CA ALA A 20 -10.09 5.92 -16.31
C ALA A 20 -8.77 5.92 -15.53
N TYR A 21 -8.62 5.03 -14.55
CA TYR A 21 -7.55 5.09 -13.56
C TYR A 21 -6.16 5.04 -14.21
N GLU A 22 -5.94 4.15 -15.18
CA GLU A 22 -4.65 4.01 -15.85
C GLU A 22 -4.23 5.30 -16.61
N ALA A 23 -5.18 5.99 -17.22
CA ALA A 23 -4.95 7.26 -17.89
C ALA A 23 -4.71 8.41 -16.90
N LEU A 24 -5.36 8.36 -15.73
CA LEU A 24 -5.21 9.37 -14.67
C LEU A 24 -3.93 9.17 -13.86
N PHE A 25 -3.43 7.95 -13.76
CA PHE A 25 -2.31 7.60 -12.90
C PHE A 25 -1.07 8.49 -13.10
N PRO A 26 -0.54 8.70 -14.33
CA PRO A 26 0.64 9.54 -14.53
C PRO A 26 0.41 11.03 -14.19
N VAL A 27 -0.85 11.47 -14.20
CA VAL A 27 -1.21 12.85 -13.86
C VAL A 27 -1.30 13.03 -12.35
N LEU A 28 -1.85 12.03 -11.65
CA LEU A 28 -2.11 12.06 -10.22
C LEU A 28 -0.90 11.69 -9.39
N HIS A 29 -0.06 10.76 -9.87
CA HIS A 29 1.02 10.15 -9.09
C HIS A 29 2.40 10.52 -9.64
N ARG A 30 3.37 10.73 -8.74
CA ARG A 30 4.72 11.19 -9.08
C ARG A 30 5.80 10.33 -8.41
N TYR A 31 5.60 9.00 -8.39
CA TYR A 31 6.44 8.13 -7.59
C TYR A 31 6.90 6.81 -8.26
N GLU A 32 6.67 6.63 -9.54
CA GLU A 32 7.02 5.40 -10.27
C GLU A 32 8.47 4.98 -10.06
N ASP A 33 9.42 5.90 -10.18
CA ASP A 33 10.86 5.64 -10.00
C ASP A 33 11.19 5.00 -8.65
N ARG A 34 10.44 5.31 -7.58
CA ARG A 34 10.70 4.77 -6.25
C ARG A 34 10.32 3.31 -6.17
N VAL A 35 9.18 2.97 -6.73
CA VAL A 35 8.69 1.59 -6.77
C VAL A 35 9.58 0.74 -7.67
N GLU A 36 9.94 1.24 -8.85
CA GLU A 36 10.84 0.55 -9.77
C GLU A 36 12.21 0.28 -9.15
N ARG A 37 12.81 1.27 -8.50
CA ARG A 37 14.10 1.09 -7.79
C ARG A 37 14.01 0.06 -6.66
N PHE A 38 12.92 0.08 -5.88
CA PHE A 38 12.70 -0.91 -4.84
C PHE A 38 12.60 -2.31 -5.45
N LEU A 39 11.76 -2.50 -6.46
CA LEU A 39 11.56 -3.79 -7.13
C LEU A 39 12.87 -4.30 -7.76
N ALA A 40 13.65 -3.45 -8.41
CA ALA A 40 14.94 -3.81 -8.97
C ALA A 40 15.96 -4.30 -7.93
N GLN A 41 15.83 -3.84 -6.68
CA GLN A 41 16.72 -4.25 -5.57
C GLN A 41 16.21 -5.46 -4.78
N ALA A 42 14.88 -5.59 -4.67
CA ALA A 42 14.23 -6.55 -3.77
C ALA A 42 13.75 -7.81 -4.47
N VAL A 43 13.61 -7.78 -5.81
CA VAL A 43 12.98 -8.87 -6.58
C VAL A 43 13.97 -9.44 -7.60
N THR A 44 14.13 -10.75 -7.54
CA THR A 44 14.91 -11.54 -8.51
C THR A 44 14.04 -12.65 -9.11
N PRO A 45 14.47 -13.30 -10.21
CA PRO A 45 13.75 -14.46 -10.75
C PRO A 45 13.45 -15.51 -9.68
N GLY A 46 12.21 -15.98 -9.64
CA GLY A 46 11.73 -16.94 -8.64
C GLY A 46 11.23 -16.33 -7.33
N CYS A 47 11.34 -15.01 -7.15
CA CYS A 47 10.74 -14.33 -6.00
C CYS A 47 9.21 -14.35 -6.05
N ARG A 48 8.61 -14.27 -4.87
CA ARG A 48 7.18 -14.06 -4.66
C ARG A 48 6.95 -12.64 -4.16
N VAL A 49 6.03 -11.93 -4.79
CA VAL A 49 5.71 -10.52 -4.48
C VAL A 49 4.23 -10.41 -4.12
N LEU A 50 3.95 -9.71 -3.01
CA LEU A 50 2.61 -9.32 -2.59
C LEU A 50 2.39 -7.84 -2.95
N ASP A 51 1.33 -7.55 -3.73
CA ASP A 51 0.93 -6.19 -4.11
C ASP A 51 -0.41 -5.86 -3.44
N VAL A 52 -0.37 -5.07 -2.37
CA VAL A 52 -1.53 -4.76 -1.53
C VAL A 52 -2.16 -3.44 -1.96
N GLY A 53 -3.47 -3.45 -2.17
CA GLY A 53 -4.16 -2.34 -2.81
C GLY A 53 -3.63 -2.12 -4.22
N CYS A 54 -3.46 -3.22 -4.95
CA CYS A 54 -2.73 -3.28 -6.22
C CYS A 54 -3.37 -2.44 -7.34
N GLY A 55 -4.63 -2.03 -7.18
CA GLY A 55 -5.39 -1.37 -8.25
C GLY A 55 -5.34 -2.20 -9.53
N PRO A 56 -5.07 -1.59 -10.69
CA PRO A 56 -4.94 -2.31 -11.96
C PRO A 56 -3.57 -3.01 -12.16
N GLY A 57 -2.78 -3.19 -11.10
CA GLY A 57 -1.51 -3.91 -11.13
C GLY A 57 -0.36 -3.15 -11.80
N LEU A 58 -0.40 -1.82 -11.84
CA LEU A 58 0.55 -1.00 -12.59
C LEU A 58 2.00 -1.21 -12.14
N HIS A 59 2.23 -1.40 -10.85
CA HIS A 59 3.58 -1.56 -10.28
C HIS A 59 4.22 -2.91 -10.58
N THR A 60 3.41 -3.96 -10.75
CA THR A 60 3.89 -5.33 -10.86
C THR A 60 3.72 -5.95 -12.25
N ARG A 61 2.98 -5.27 -13.17
CA ARG A 61 2.73 -5.78 -14.52
C ARG A 61 3.99 -6.06 -15.34
N GLY A 62 5.05 -5.25 -15.13
CA GLY A 62 6.33 -5.33 -15.85
C GLY A 62 7.34 -6.33 -15.27
N LEU A 63 7.05 -6.97 -14.14
CA LEU A 63 7.95 -7.95 -13.55
C LEU A 63 8.10 -9.19 -14.45
N ALA A 64 9.30 -9.80 -14.42
CA ALA A 64 9.58 -11.00 -15.22
C ALA A 64 8.53 -12.10 -14.98
N PRO A 65 8.20 -12.91 -15.98
CA PRO A 65 7.22 -14.00 -15.83
C PRO A 65 7.58 -15.02 -14.76
N SER A 66 8.86 -15.15 -14.40
CA SER A 66 9.35 -16.02 -13.33
C SER A 66 9.10 -15.49 -11.92
N VAL A 67 8.60 -14.24 -11.78
CA VAL A 67 8.20 -13.69 -10.49
C VAL A 67 6.73 -14.02 -10.25
N ASP A 68 6.46 -14.70 -9.13
CA ASP A 68 5.09 -15.00 -8.68
C ASP A 68 4.49 -13.77 -8.01
N VAL A 69 3.41 -13.23 -8.56
CA VAL A 69 2.71 -12.04 -8.05
C VAL A 69 1.35 -12.42 -7.52
N VAL A 70 1.11 -12.07 -6.25
CA VAL A 70 -0.21 -12.09 -5.63
C VAL A 70 -0.61 -10.65 -5.37
N GLY A 71 -1.73 -10.21 -5.94
CA GLY A 71 -2.25 -8.87 -5.74
C GLY A 71 -3.60 -8.88 -5.03
N THR A 72 -3.83 -7.87 -4.19
CA THR A 72 -5.10 -7.69 -3.48
C THR A 72 -5.65 -6.29 -3.66
N ASP A 73 -6.95 -6.19 -3.81
CA ASP A 73 -7.68 -4.91 -3.84
C ASP A 73 -9.12 -5.13 -3.35
N LEU A 74 -9.77 -4.08 -2.87
CA LEU A 74 -11.18 -4.14 -2.49
C LEU A 74 -12.11 -4.09 -3.72
N SER A 75 -11.68 -3.45 -4.80
CA SER A 75 -12.46 -3.25 -6.02
C SER A 75 -12.31 -4.44 -6.99
N PRO A 76 -13.37 -5.21 -7.26
CA PRO A 76 -13.32 -6.27 -8.27
C PRO A 76 -12.97 -5.75 -9.67
N ARG A 77 -13.39 -4.53 -10.01
CA ARG A 77 -13.05 -3.90 -11.30
C ARG A 77 -11.56 -3.61 -11.45
N MET A 78 -10.90 -3.19 -10.36
CA MET A 78 -9.44 -3.04 -10.35
C MET A 78 -8.75 -4.38 -10.57
N LEU A 79 -9.18 -5.43 -9.87
CA LEU A 79 -8.63 -6.77 -10.02
C LEU A 79 -8.82 -7.35 -11.44
N GLU A 80 -9.94 -7.06 -12.10
CA GLU A 80 -10.15 -7.43 -13.51
C GLU A 80 -9.15 -6.74 -14.45
N LEU A 81 -8.78 -5.49 -14.16
CA LEU A 81 -7.73 -4.78 -14.90
C LEU A 81 -6.36 -5.39 -14.64
N ALA A 82 -6.03 -5.68 -13.39
CA ALA A 82 -4.78 -6.32 -13.00
C ALA A 82 -4.63 -7.72 -13.64
N GLN A 83 -5.70 -8.52 -13.65
CA GLN A 83 -5.73 -9.83 -14.31
C GLN A 83 -5.46 -9.71 -15.81
N ARG A 84 -5.99 -8.69 -16.48
CA ARG A 84 -5.72 -8.44 -17.92
C ARG A 84 -4.28 -7.99 -18.14
N ALA A 85 -3.75 -7.13 -17.26
CA ALA A 85 -2.39 -6.60 -17.36
C ALA A 85 -1.31 -7.67 -17.11
N ARG A 86 -1.59 -8.63 -16.19
CA ARG A 86 -0.69 -9.73 -15.84
C ARG A 86 -1.50 -11.03 -15.63
N PRO A 87 -1.83 -11.78 -16.71
CA PRO A 87 -2.69 -12.96 -16.64
C PRO A 87 -2.18 -14.10 -15.76
N GLN A 88 -0.86 -14.19 -15.56
CA GLN A 88 -0.21 -15.21 -14.71
C GLN A 88 -0.17 -14.81 -13.23
N GLY A 89 -0.59 -13.61 -12.85
CA GLY A 89 -0.72 -13.20 -11.44
C GLY A 89 -1.96 -13.80 -10.78
N ALA A 90 -1.93 -13.91 -9.46
CA ALA A 90 -3.09 -14.28 -8.65
C ALA A 90 -3.69 -13.01 -8.01
N TRP A 91 -4.95 -12.71 -8.31
CA TRP A 91 -5.60 -11.47 -7.92
C TRP A 91 -6.84 -11.76 -7.07
N HIS A 92 -6.85 -11.22 -5.84
CA HIS A 92 -7.85 -11.58 -4.86
C HIS A 92 -8.54 -10.35 -4.24
N PRO A 93 -9.87 -10.36 -4.11
CA PRO A 93 -10.58 -9.38 -3.29
C PRO A 93 -10.23 -9.65 -1.82
N HIS A 94 -9.46 -8.74 -1.20
CA HIS A 94 -9.02 -8.90 0.18
C HIS A 94 -8.72 -7.55 0.82
N SER A 95 -9.16 -7.38 2.08
CA SER A 95 -8.84 -6.21 2.89
C SER A 95 -7.53 -6.43 3.65
N TYR A 96 -6.62 -5.48 3.61
CA TYR A 96 -5.41 -5.50 4.43
C TYR A 96 -5.67 -5.42 5.94
N HIS A 97 -6.88 -5.02 6.37
CA HIS A 97 -7.30 -5.10 7.76
C HIS A 97 -7.53 -6.52 8.26
N GLN A 98 -7.58 -7.50 7.36
CA GLN A 98 -7.63 -8.92 7.68
C GLN A 98 -6.25 -9.55 7.50
N PRO A 99 -5.90 -10.58 8.30
CA PRO A 99 -4.70 -11.36 8.05
C PRO A 99 -4.70 -11.96 6.65
N PHE A 100 -3.56 -11.96 5.98
CA PHE A 100 -3.44 -12.64 4.68
C PHE A 100 -3.57 -14.15 4.87
N PRO A 101 -4.30 -14.86 3.97
CA PRO A 101 -4.51 -16.28 4.05
C PRO A 101 -3.18 -17.06 4.09
N PRO A 102 -2.97 -17.96 5.06
CA PRO A 102 -1.72 -18.70 5.19
C PRO A 102 -1.41 -19.60 4.00
N GLU A 103 -2.43 -20.05 3.26
CA GLU A 103 -2.28 -20.82 2.02
C GLU A 103 -1.62 -20.03 0.89
N TRP A 104 -1.61 -18.70 0.95
CA TRP A 104 -0.83 -17.90 0.00
C TRP A 104 0.66 -17.99 0.25
N GLY A 105 1.10 -18.60 1.39
CA GLY A 105 2.50 -18.69 1.76
C GLY A 105 3.10 -17.34 2.13
N ARG A 106 4.42 -17.25 2.08
CA ARG A 106 5.16 -16.02 2.41
C ARG A 106 5.78 -15.40 1.17
N PHE A 107 6.13 -14.12 1.29
CA PHE A 107 6.58 -13.28 0.19
C PHE A 107 7.99 -12.74 0.47
N HIS A 108 8.82 -12.70 -0.57
CA HIS A 108 10.18 -12.11 -0.53
C HIS A 108 10.10 -10.58 -0.52
N ALA A 109 9.11 -10.03 -1.19
CA ALA A 109 8.85 -8.59 -1.21
C ALA A 109 7.35 -8.31 -1.17
N ALA A 110 6.98 -7.15 -0.60
CA ALA A 110 5.62 -6.63 -0.63
C ALA A 110 5.60 -5.14 -0.99
N LEU A 111 4.51 -4.72 -1.60
CA LEU A 111 4.16 -3.33 -1.88
C LEU A 111 2.84 -2.99 -1.18
N ALA A 112 2.73 -1.77 -0.64
CA ALA A 112 1.47 -1.17 -0.20
C ALA A 112 1.54 0.34 -0.51
N ILE A 113 1.28 0.70 -1.77
CA ILE A 113 1.53 2.04 -2.30
C ILE A 113 0.23 2.79 -2.56
N GLY A 114 0.01 3.90 -1.87
CA GLY A 114 -1.19 4.75 -2.01
C GLY A 114 -2.49 4.09 -1.56
N CYS A 115 -2.44 2.96 -0.88
CA CYS A 115 -3.61 2.26 -0.38
C CYS A 115 -3.82 2.44 1.13
N LEU A 116 -2.74 2.68 1.90
CA LEU A 116 -2.84 2.89 3.35
C LEU A 116 -3.35 4.29 3.73
N ASP A 117 -3.67 5.12 2.75
CA ASP A 117 -4.35 6.40 2.92
C ASP A 117 -5.72 6.25 3.62
N PHE A 118 -6.32 5.06 3.52
CA PHE A 118 -7.62 4.69 4.13
C PHE A 118 -7.47 3.80 5.36
N CYS A 119 -6.24 3.59 5.84
CA CYS A 119 -5.96 2.71 6.97
C CYS A 119 -6.24 3.45 8.29
N ASP A 120 -7.10 2.89 9.16
CA ASP A 120 -7.42 3.43 10.47
C ASP A 120 -6.64 2.76 11.62
N ASP A 121 -5.88 1.68 11.32
CA ASP A 121 -5.15 0.88 12.31
C ASP A 121 -3.81 0.40 11.72
N LEU A 122 -2.90 1.35 11.51
CA LEU A 122 -1.60 1.09 10.89
C LEU A 122 -0.77 0.04 11.62
N PRO A 123 -0.69 0.02 12.98
CA PRO A 123 0.06 -1.02 13.70
C PRO A 123 -0.42 -2.43 13.39
N ARG A 124 -1.72 -2.64 13.35
CA ARG A 124 -2.33 -3.93 13.02
C ARG A 124 -2.03 -4.34 11.59
N VAL A 125 -2.19 -3.42 10.64
CA VAL A 125 -1.96 -3.68 9.22
C VAL A 125 -0.50 -3.98 8.94
N LEU A 126 0.43 -3.25 9.53
CA LEU A 126 1.87 -3.56 9.43
C LEU A 126 2.21 -4.92 10.05
N GLY A 127 1.52 -5.31 11.13
CA GLY A 127 1.63 -6.66 11.70
C GLY A 127 1.20 -7.77 10.70
N HIS A 128 0.09 -7.57 9.97
CA HIS A 128 -0.34 -8.49 8.92
C HIS A 128 0.66 -8.56 7.76
N LEU A 129 1.16 -7.42 7.31
CA LEU A 129 2.17 -7.34 6.25
C LEU A 129 3.48 -8.03 6.67
N ALA A 130 3.95 -7.76 7.89
CA ALA A 130 5.15 -8.42 8.43
C ALA A 130 4.97 -9.94 8.52
N ALA A 131 3.80 -10.42 8.95
CA ALA A 131 3.51 -11.86 9.03
C ALA A 131 3.50 -12.53 7.64
N ALA A 132 3.10 -11.80 6.60
CA ALA A 132 3.10 -12.29 5.21
C ALA A 132 4.50 -12.35 4.57
N LEU A 133 5.49 -11.64 5.10
CA LEU A 133 6.85 -11.66 4.56
C LEU A 133 7.64 -12.87 5.05
N GLU A 134 8.60 -13.34 4.24
CA GLU A 134 9.68 -14.21 4.70
C GLU A 134 10.59 -13.46 5.69
N PRO A 135 11.31 -14.16 6.59
CA PRO A 135 12.42 -13.55 7.32
C PRO A 135 13.41 -12.88 6.36
N GLY A 136 13.78 -11.63 6.62
CA GLY A 136 14.58 -10.82 5.69
C GLY A 136 13.83 -10.27 4.48
N GLY A 137 12.56 -10.62 4.30
CA GLY A 137 11.70 -10.08 3.24
C GLY A 137 11.51 -8.56 3.39
N ARG A 138 11.30 -7.87 2.27
CA ARG A 138 11.22 -6.40 2.20
C ARG A 138 9.81 -5.92 1.92
N LEU A 139 9.47 -4.77 2.51
CA LEU A 139 8.21 -4.07 2.25
C LEU A 139 8.51 -2.61 1.88
N LEU A 140 7.95 -2.16 0.77
CA LEU A 140 7.81 -0.74 0.48
C LEU A 140 6.35 -0.33 0.71
N PHE A 141 6.13 0.66 1.55
CA PHE A 141 4.79 1.19 1.77
C PHE A 141 4.78 2.70 1.88
N THR A 142 3.60 3.28 1.71
CA THR A 142 3.35 4.71 1.90
C THR A 142 2.21 4.93 2.88
N VAL A 143 2.30 6.03 3.62
CA VAL A 143 1.21 6.61 4.40
C VAL A 143 1.10 8.09 4.07
N LEU A 144 -0.08 8.68 4.16
CA LEU A 144 -0.19 10.14 4.21
C LEU A 144 0.49 10.63 5.48
N GLU A 145 1.53 11.45 5.34
CA GLU A 145 2.31 11.88 6.49
C GLU A 145 1.84 13.23 7.01
N ARG A 146 1.47 13.25 8.28
CA ARG A 146 1.11 14.45 9.02
C ARG A 146 2.37 15.22 9.42
N ARG A 147 2.44 16.51 9.04
CA ARG A 147 3.54 17.41 9.42
C ARG A 147 3.03 18.76 9.88
N PRO A 148 3.64 19.34 10.92
CA PRO A 148 3.41 20.74 11.28
C PRO A 148 3.69 21.67 10.09
N GLY A 149 2.83 22.64 9.87
CA GLY A 149 2.97 23.62 8.78
C GLY A 149 2.49 23.14 7.39
N LEU A 150 2.01 21.92 7.28
CA LEU A 150 1.29 21.43 6.11
C LEU A 150 -0.21 21.38 6.42
N GLU A 151 -0.94 22.47 6.20
CA GLU A 151 -2.37 22.58 6.57
C GLU A 151 -3.22 21.40 6.13
N ALA A 152 -2.92 20.83 4.94
CA ALA A 152 -3.63 19.66 4.42
C ALA A 152 -3.44 18.40 5.27
N HIS A 153 -2.40 18.36 6.09
CA HIS A 153 -1.93 17.20 6.82
C HIS A 153 -1.80 17.46 8.34
N GLU A 154 -2.42 18.51 8.86
CA GLU A 154 -2.34 18.82 10.30
C GLU A 154 -3.26 17.94 11.13
N ALA A 155 -4.45 17.62 10.61
CA ALA A 155 -5.40 16.75 11.29
C ALA A 155 -5.06 15.25 11.06
N PRO A 156 -5.33 14.37 12.06
CA PRO A 156 -5.10 12.93 11.91
C PRO A 156 -6.03 12.25 10.89
N THR A 157 -7.17 12.87 10.59
CA THR A 157 -8.15 12.38 9.61
C THR A 157 -8.76 13.53 8.82
N ARG A 158 -9.17 13.21 7.59
CA ARG A 158 -9.89 14.14 6.72
C ARG A 158 -10.93 13.39 5.90
N GLU A 159 -12.16 13.88 5.92
CA GLU A 159 -13.19 13.41 5.02
C GLU A 159 -13.04 14.07 3.64
N VAL A 160 -13.07 13.27 2.60
CA VAL A 160 -13.01 13.72 1.21
C VAL A 160 -14.28 13.32 0.50
N GLN A 161 -14.97 14.33 -0.07
CA GLN A 161 -16.10 14.10 -0.95
C GLN A 161 -15.60 13.58 -2.30
N THR A 162 -16.26 12.56 -2.80
CA THR A 162 -16.00 11.98 -4.12
C THR A 162 -17.25 12.17 -5.01
N ALA A 163 -17.23 11.66 -6.23
CA ALA A 163 -18.44 11.58 -7.05
C ALA A 163 -19.49 10.61 -6.46
N GLY A 164 -19.05 9.71 -5.57
CA GLY A 164 -19.86 8.75 -4.83
C GLY A 164 -19.86 9.06 -3.32
N PRO A 165 -19.67 8.03 -2.46
CA PRO A 165 -19.63 8.22 -1.01
C PRO A 165 -18.41 9.02 -0.57
N ALA A 166 -18.53 9.72 0.56
CA ALA A 166 -17.37 10.30 1.22
C ALA A 166 -16.44 9.20 1.75
N VAL A 167 -15.14 9.44 1.67
CA VAL A 167 -14.10 8.55 2.23
C VAL A 167 -13.23 9.32 3.21
N THR A 168 -12.77 8.63 4.25
CA THR A 168 -11.89 9.21 5.25
C THR A 168 -10.44 8.88 4.93
N LEU A 169 -9.61 9.91 4.78
CA LEU A 169 -8.16 9.78 4.72
C LEU A 169 -7.58 9.80 6.13
N HIS A 170 -6.56 8.99 6.36
CA HIS A 170 -5.83 8.90 7.62
C HIS A 170 -4.39 9.39 7.45
N PHE A 171 -3.95 10.25 8.36
CA PHE A 171 -2.63 10.86 8.35
C PHE A 171 -1.87 10.44 9.60
N TYR A 172 -0.65 9.93 9.42
CA TYR A 172 0.20 9.46 10.49
C TYR A 172 1.42 10.37 10.65
N ALA A 173 1.76 10.75 11.88
CA ALA A 173 3.04 11.38 12.13
C ALA A 173 4.19 10.40 11.90
N PHE A 174 5.38 10.91 11.62
CA PHE A 174 6.57 10.09 11.45
C PHE A 174 6.80 9.14 12.62
N GLU A 175 6.68 9.66 13.85
CA GLU A 175 6.90 8.91 15.10
C GLU A 175 5.86 7.79 15.27
N GLU A 176 4.61 8.03 14.90
CA GLU A 176 3.53 7.03 14.94
C GLU A 176 3.83 5.89 13.97
N THR A 177 4.25 6.23 12.74
CA THR A 177 4.62 5.23 11.74
C THR A 177 5.88 4.47 12.14
N ALA A 178 6.91 5.14 12.66
CA ALA A 178 8.14 4.51 13.14
C ALA A 178 7.86 3.53 14.29
N ALA A 179 7.00 3.91 15.24
CA ALA A 179 6.57 3.02 16.31
C ALA A 179 5.79 1.80 15.79
N ALA A 180 4.89 1.99 14.83
CA ALA A 180 4.15 0.90 14.21
C ALA A 180 5.07 -0.06 13.44
N VAL A 181 6.05 0.46 12.71
CA VAL A 181 7.08 -0.32 11.99
C VAL A 181 7.86 -1.21 12.96
N THR A 182 8.43 -0.61 14.01
CA THR A 182 9.22 -1.37 15.00
C THR A 182 8.37 -2.34 15.81
N GLY A 183 7.15 -1.96 16.18
CA GLY A 183 6.18 -2.82 16.87
C GLY A 183 5.74 -4.04 16.04
N ALA A 184 5.74 -3.93 14.72
CA ALA A 184 5.46 -5.04 13.80
C ALA A 184 6.67 -5.96 13.55
N GLY A 185 7.84 -5.71 14.17
CA GLY A 185 9.06 -6.47 13.92
C GLY A 185 9.70 -6.15 12.57
N LEU A 186 9.49 -4.94 12.08
CA LEU A 186 10.09 -4.43 10.86
C LEU A 186 11.24 -3.48 11.19
N LEU A 187 12.31 -3.52 10.41
CA LEU A 187 13.48 -2.65 10.54
C LEU A 187 13.50 -1.65 9.39
N PRO A 188 13.49 -0.34 9.65
CA PRO A 188 13.65 0.68 8.62
C PRO A 188 15.01 0.56 7.89
N ARG A 189 14.97 0.57 6.57
CA ARG A 189 16.14 0.62 5.68
C ARG A 189 16.33 1.98 5.06
N ALA A 190 15.21 2.57 4.62
CA ALA A 190 15.18 3.92 4.08
C ALA A 190 13.83 4.56 4.37
N TYR A 191 13.87 5.87 4.48
CA TYR A 191 12.70 6.72 4.60
C TYR A 191 12.84 7.93 3.69
N ALA A 192 11.73 8.41 3.15
CA ALA A 192 11.68 9.70 2.47
C ALA A 192 10.29 10.33 2.63
N HIS A 193 10.25 11.65 2.75
CA HIS A 193 9.03 12.42 2.62
C HIS A 193 9.00 13.04 1.22
N ALA A 194 7.98 12.71 0.43
CA ALA A 194 7.91 13.15 -0.96
C ALA A 194 6.45 13.29 -1.42
N PRO A 195 6.19 14.03 -2.50
CA PRO A 195 4.87 14.07 -3.12
C PRO A 195 4.36 12.66 -3.43
N GLY A 196 3.11 12.39 -3.06
CA GLY A 196 2.39 11.17 -3.37
C GLY A 196 1.47 11.39 -4.57
N TRP A 197 0.33 12.04 -4.35
CA TRP A 197 -0.65 12.30 -5.39
C TRP A 197 -1.25 13.70 -5.29
N VAL A 198 -1.93 14.13 -6.36
CA VAL A 198 -2.57 15.44 -6.42
C VAL A 198 -4.08 15.27 -6.33
N GLN A 199 -4.68 15.92 -5.35
CA GLN A 199 -6.14 16.04 -5.24
C GLN A 199 -6.61 17.10 -6.24
N LEU A 200 -7.18 16.68 -7.37
CA LEU A 200 -7.54 17.58 -8.47
C LEU A 200 -8.60 18.61 -8.10
N THR A 201 -9.55 18.26 -7.23
CA THR A 201 -10.65 19.16 -6.82
C THR A 201 -10.17 20.36 -6.03
N GLU A 202 -9.03 20.28 -5.36
CA GLU A 202 -8.46 21.32 -4.52
C GLU A 202 -7.07 21.76 -4.98
N GLU A 203 -6.57 21.19 -6.09
CA GLU A 203 -5.21 21.42 -6.63
C GLU A 203 -4.11 21.20 -5.56
N ARG A 204 -4.34 20.26 -4.64
CA ARG A 204 -3.53 20.07 -3.45
C ARG A 204 -2.66 18.82 -3.59
N THR A 205 -1.36 18.98 -3.36
CA THR A 205 -0.44 17.84 -3.28
C THR A 205 -0.59 17.15 -1.95
N MET A 206 -0.85 15.85 -2.00
CA MET A 206 -0.82 14.93 -0.86
C MET A 206 0.59 14.37 -0.72
N TRP A 207 1.13 14.41 0.50
CA TRP A 207 2.52 14.04 0.77
C TRP A 207 2.59 12.71 1.47
N PHE A 208 3.48 11.85 0.99
CA PHE A 208 3.73 10.54 1.56
C PHE A 208 4.98 10.49 2.43
N GLY A 209 4.86 9.79 3.57
CA GLY A 209 5.97 9.10 4.19
C GLY A 209 6.20 7.79 3.45
N TRP A 210 7.36 7.66 2.81
CA TRP A 210 7.81 6.47 2.09
C TRP A 210 8.70 5.63 2.99
N TRP A 211 8.36 4.39 3.20
CA TRP A 211 9.07 3.49 4.09
C TRP A 211 9.51 2.23 3.35
N ASP A 212 10.82 2.04 3.22
CA ASP A 212 11.43 0.77 2.84
C ASP A 212 11.89 0.07 4.11
N VAL A 213 11.31 -1.06 4.40
CA VAL A 213 11.56 -1.80 5.65
C VAL A 213 11.85 -3.27 5.35
N THR A 214 12.54 -3.96 6.27
CA THR A 214 12.78 -5.40 6.19
C THR A 214 12.22 -6.10 7.41
N ARG A 215 11.67 -7.29 7.23
CA ARG A 215 11.25 -8.13 8.34
C ARG A 215 12.47 -8.67 9.09
N MET A 216 12.49 -8.45 10.40
CA MET A 216 13.53 -9.01 11.26
C MET A 216 13.35 -10.52 11.45
N ASP A 217 14.46 -11.24 11.62
CA ASP A 217 14.42 -12.63 12.07
C ASP A 217 14.02 -12.71 13.54
N ALA A 218 13.27 -13.75 13.91
CA ALA A 218 12.74 -13.98 15.25
C ALA A 218 13.74 -13.90 16.43
N PRO A 219 15.08 -14.12 16.30
CA PRO A 219 16.00 -14.06 17.43
C PRO A 219 16.16 -12.67 18.03
N PHE A 220 15.92 -11.59 17.29
CA PHE A 220 16.04 -10.21 17.79
C PHE A 220 14.82 -9.71 18.59
N MET A 221 13.71 -10.47 18.60
CA MET A 221 12.49 -10.12 19.33
C MET A 221 12.49 -10.58 20.79
N ARG A 222 13.55 -11.24 21.26
CA ARG A 222 13.72 -11.60 22.68
C ARG A 222 14.64 -10.57 23.33
N ALA A 223 14.06 -9.43 23.70
CA ALA A 223 14.63 -8.62 24.78
C ALA A 223 14.35 -9.31 26.14
N PRO A 224 15.25 -9.18 27.10
CA PRO A 224 15.21 -9.88 28.38
C PRO A 224 14.01 -9.49 29.23
#